data_a340975fe72a900ad8fae8f1fb76ddf1
#
_entry.id   a340975fe72a900ad8fae8f1fb76ddf1
#
_cell.length_a   1.000
_cell.length_b   1.000
_cell.length_c   1.000
_cell.angle_alpha   90.00
_cell.angle_beta   90.00
_cell.angle_gamma   90.00
#
_symmetry.space_group_name_H-M   'P 1'
#
loop_
_entity.id
_entity.type
_entity.pdbx_description
1 polymer ?
#
loop_
_entity_poly.entity_id
_entity_poly.type
_entity_poly.pdbx_seq_one_letter_code
_entity_poly.pdbx_strand_id
1 'polypeptide(L)'
;MNRSTVKIRLMTIDDFDAVVGIDEKILKDSRPKYYKMKFDKLFRSKEFLPTSLVAELEDATVVGFVMGELYIGEYGISEVGATLDTIGVDPDFRRKGIGEQLIDEFTNHLRELGVKKINTLVDKNDAKLIHFFSANQFSPAESMINLERSL
;
A
#
# COMPACT_ATOMS: atom_id res chain seq x y z
N MET A 1 -11.53 22.27 2.29
CA MET A 1 -11.15 21.04 3.00
C MET A 1 -9.65 21.04 3.27
N ASN A 2 -9.29 21.05 4.53
CA ASN A 2 -7.87 21.11 4.89
C ASN A 2 -7.23 19.74 4.76
N ARG A 3 -6.26 19.62 3.85
CA ARG A 3 -5.41 18.44 3.81
C ARG A 3 -4.52 18.45 5.05
N SER A 4 -4.30 17.28 5.61
CA SER A 4 -3.37 17.13 6.71
C SER A 4 -1.95 17.47 6.25
N THR A 5 -1.19 18.12 7.11
CA THR A 5 0.22 18.45 6.83
C THR A 5 1.06 17.22 7.12
N VAL A 6 1.14 16.31 6.17
CA VAL A 6 1.99 15.12 6.26
C VAL A 6 3.04 15.17 5.17
N LYS A 7 4.19 14.56 5.46
CA LYS A 7 5.24 14.31 4.49
C LYS A 7 5.16 12.84 4.08
N ILE A 8 5.11 12.58 2.79
CA ILE A 8 5.17 11.23 2.25
C ILE A 8 6.62 10.94 1.88
N ARG A 9 7.17 9.85 2.39
CA ARG A 9 8.54 9.42 2.10
C ARG A 9 8.62 7.92 1.92
N LEU A 10 9.74 7.44 1.41
CA LEU A 10 9.98 6.01 1.29
C LEU A 10 9.98 5.35 2.66
N MET A 11 9.35 4.19 2.74
CA MET A 11 9.37 3.35 3.94
C MET A 11 10.77 2.76 4.13
N THR A 12 11.22 2.69 5.37
CA THR A 12 12.46 2.02 5.72
C THR A 12 12.18 0.89 6.72
N ILE A 13 13.18 0.07 6.97
CA ILE A 13 13.06 -1.01 7.95
C ILE A 13 12.73 -0.49 9.35
N ASP A 14 13.11 0.74 9.66
CA ASP A 14 12.84 1.36 10.95
C ASP A 14 11.36 1.72 11.15
N ASP A 15 10.55 1.65 10.09
CA ASP A 15 9.12 1.95 10.18
C ASP A 15 8.28 0.75 10.61
N PHE A 16 8.91 -0.40 10.87
CA PHE A 16 8.21 -1.65 11.21
C PHE A 16 7.24 -1.48 12.38
N ASP A 17 7.70 -0.95 13.50
CA ASP A 17 6.86 -0.83 14.71
C ASP A 17 5.68 0.12 14.47
N ALA A 18 5.89 1.20 13.74
CA ALA A 18 4.83 2.16 13.41
C ALA A 18 3.75 1.50 12.53
N VAL A 19 4.15 0.74 11.52
CA VAL A 19 3.23 0.04 10.62
C VAL A 19 2.40 -0.99 11.38
N VAL A 20 3.05 -1.80 12.21
CA VAL A 20 2.37 -2.80 13.05
C VAL A 20 1.37 -2.12 13.98
N GLY A 21 1.75 -1.00 14.58
CA GLY A 21 0.88 -0.24 15.48
C GLY A 21 -0.35 0.33 14.80
N ILE A 22 -0.20 0.87 13.59
CA ILE A 22 -1.33 1.40 12.81
C ILE A 22 -2.29 0.26 12.44
N ASP A 23 -1.75 -0.85 11.94
CA ASP A 23 -2.56 -2.01 11.57
C ASP A 23 -3.35 -2.56 12.77
N GLU A 24 -2.72 -2.63 13.93
CA GLU A 24 -3.37 -3.06 15.18
C GLU A 24 -4.55 -2.15 15.54
N LYS A 25 -4.40 -0.85 15.40
CA LYS A 25 -5.49 0.10 15.64
C LYS A 25 -6.65 -0.10 14.67
N ILE A 26 -6.36 -0.42 13.42
CA ILE A 26 -7.37 -0.61 12.38
C ILE A 26 -8.14 -1.91 12.60
N LEU A 27 -7.43 -3.02 12.82
CA LEU A 27 -8.01 -4.36 12.90
C LEU A 27 -8.42 -4.76 14.31
N LYS A 28 -7.97 -4.03 15.32
CA LYS A 28 -8.15 -4.39 16.73
C LYS A 28 -7.47 -5.71 17.09
N ASP A 29 -6.45 -6.08 16.31
CA ASP A 29 -5.67 -7.30 16.47
C ASP A 29 -4.24 -7.04 15.97
N SER A 30 -3.26 -7.61 16.64
CA SER A 30 -1.86 -7.39 16.29
C SER A 30 -1.34 -8.49 15.38
N ARG A 31 -0.68 -8.10 14.28
CA ARG A 31 -0.14 -9.04 13.28
C ARG A 31 1.35 -8.80 13.02
N PRO A 32 2.22 -8.78 14.04
CA PRO A 32 3.63 -8.50 13.81
C PRO A 32 4.32 -9.54 12.91
N LYS A 33 3.91 -10.81 12.98
CA LYS A 33 4.49 -11.88 12.14
C LYS A 33 4.20 -11.64 10.67
N TYR A 34 3.00 -11.17 10.34
CA TYR A 34 2.63 -10.83 8.97
C TYR A 34 3.56 -9.75 8.42
N TYR A 35 3.73 -8.66 9.16
CA TYR A 35 4.57 -7.56 8.72
C TYR A 35 6.05 -7.91 8.75
N LYS A 36 6.48 -8.80 9.63
CA LYS A 36 7.86 -9.30 9.61
C LYS A 36 8.16 -10.00 8.29
N MET A 37 7.24 -10.84 7.82
CA MET A 37 7.37 -11.50 6.53
C MET A 37 7.40 -10.49 5.38
N LYS A 38 6.52 -9.50 5.41
CA LYS A 38 6.47 -8.45 4.40
C LYS A 38 7.75 -7.63 4.37
N PHE A 39 8.23 -7.19 5.53
CA PHE A 39 9.44 -6.38 5.63
C PHE A 39 10.68 -7.19 5.23
N ASP A 40 10.77 -8.45 5.62
CA ASP A 40 11.87 -9.31 5.19
C ASP A 40 11.89 -9.44 3.67
N LYS A 41 10.75 -9.66 3.05
CA LYS A 41 10.66 -9.77 1.60
C LYS A 41 11.03 -8.46 0.90
N LEU A 42 10.53 -7.32 1.40
CA LEU A 42 10.74 -6.02 0.76
C LEU A 42 12.14 -5.46 0.99
N PHE A 43 12.73 -5.65 2.16
CA PHE A 43 13.96 -4.94 2.52
C PHE A 43 15.21 -5.81 2.52
N ARG A 44 15.08 -7.14 2.42
CA ARG A 44 16.22 -8.06 2.40
C ARG A 44 16.44 -8.74 1.06
N SER A 45 15.58 -8.47 0.09
CA SER A 45 15.77 -8.99 -1.26
C SER A 45 16.92 -8.26 -1.94
N LYS A 46 17.74 -9.00 -2.69
CA LYS A 46 18.82 -8.40 -3.49
C LYS A 46 18.30 -7.57 -4.68
N GLU A 47 17.06 -7.82 -5.05
CA GLU A 47 16.39 -7.12 -6.16
C GLU A 47 15.46 -6.03 -5.65
N PHE A 48 15.74 -5.52 -4.47
CA PHE A 48 14.90 -4.52 -3.83
C PHE A 48 14.83 -3.24 -4.64
N LEU A 49 13.61 -2.88 -5.02
CA LEU A 49 13.28 -1.55 -5.56
C LEU A 49 12.30 -0.92 -4.57
N PRO A 50 12.62 0.25 -4.03
CA PRO A 50 11.76 0.85 -3.02
C PRO A 50 10.42 1.29 -3.62
N THR A 51 9.34 0.66 -3.16
CA THR A 51 7.98 0.91 -3.64
C THR A 51 7.04 1.36 -2.53
N SER A 52 7.37 1.06 -1.29
CA SER A 52 6.48 1.32 -0.15
C SER A 52 6.76 2.70 0.46
N LEU A 53 5.70 3.36 0.92
CA LEU A 53 5.76 4.73 1.42
C LEU A 53 5.10 4.84 2.78
N VAL A 54 5.53 5.83 3.55
CA VAL A 54 4.86 6.21 4.81
C VAL A 54 4.51 7.68 4.79
N ALA A 55 3.48 8.03 5.56
CA ALA A 55 3.08 9.41 5.82
C ALA A 55 3.47 9.75 7.24
N GLU A 56 4.26 10.82 7.42
CA GLU A 56 4.68 11.26 8.74
C GLU A 56 4.31 12.71 9.02
N LEU A 57 4.04 12.99 10.29
CA LEU A 57 3.80 14.33 10.77
C LEU A 57 5.13 15.09 10.92
N GLU A 58 5.07 16.39 11.19
CA GLU A 58 6.26 17.23 11.38
C GLU A 58 7.19 16.71 12.50
N ASP A 59 6.62 16.08 13.53
CA ASP A 59 7.38 15.49 14.64
C ASP A 59 7.92 14.08 14.32
N ALA A 60 7.84 13.65 13.06
CA ALA A 60 8.26 12.36 12.57
C ALA A 60 7.38 11.17 13.02
N THR A 61 6.21 11.43 13.59
CA THR A 61 5.25 10.36 13.89
C THR A 61 4.65 9.83 12.59
N VAL A 62 4.76 8.52 12.35
CA VAL A 62 4.18 7.87 11.18
C VAL A 62 2.70 7.60 11.44
N VAL A 63 1.84 8.11 10.56
CA VAL A 63 0.38 8.01 10.70
C VAL A 63 -0.30 7.27 9.55
N GLY A 64 0.46 6.86 8.56
CA GLY A 64 -0.09 6.09 7.44
C GLY A 64 1.02 5.40 6.65
N PHE A 65 0.63 4.42 5.86
CA PHE A 65 1.56 3.67 5.01
C PHE A 65 0.84 3.06 3.83
N VAL A 66 1.61 2.79 2.77
CA VAL A 66 1.19 1.98 1.63
C VAL A 66 2.35 1.06 1.27
N MET A 67 2.06 -0.22 1.10
CA MET A 67 3.06 -1.23 0.74
C MET A 67 2.71 -1.85 -0.60
N GLY A 68 3.73 -1.99 -1.44
CA GLY A 68 3.56 -2.59 -2.74
C GLY A 68 4.82 -3.26 -3.24
N GLU A 69 4.66 -3.98 -4.33
CA GLU A 69 5.75 -4.70 -4.99
C GLU A 69 5.67 -4.53 -6.50
N LEU A 70 6.84 -4.50 -7.13
CA LEU A 70 6.91 -4.57 -8.60
C LEU A 70 6.84 -6.03 -9.04
N TYR A 71 6.25 -6.25 -10.21
CA TYR A 71 6.38 -7.52 -10.89
C TYR A 71 6.81 -7.27 -12.34
N ILE A 72 7.67 -8.15 -12.84
CA ILE A 72 8.24 -8.07 -14.19
C ILE A 72 8.14 -9.46 -14.80
N GLY A 73 7.31 -9.58 -15.82
CA GLY A 73 7.13 -10.85 -16.53
C GLY A 73 6.21 -11.88 -15.88
N GLU A 74 5.66 -11.60 -14.70
CA GLU A 74 4.69 -12.49 -14.08
C GLU A 74 3.40 -12.54 -14.89
N TYR A 75 2.71 -13.67 -14.83
CA TYR A 75 1.43 -13.90 -15.51
C TYR A 75 1.50 -13.73 -17.05
N GLY A 76 2.70 -13.83 -17.63
CA GLY A 76 2.88 -13.59 -19.07
C GLY A 76 2.73 -12.13 -19.49
N ILE A 77 2.70 -11.21 -18.54
CA ILE A 77 2.61 -9.77 -18.83
C ILE A 77 4.01 -9.23 -19.04
N SER A 78 4.26 -8.64 -20.23
CA SER A 78 5.59 -8.13 -20.58
C SER A 78 5.89 -6.75 -20.02
N GLU A 79 4.86 -6.02 -19.60
CA GLU A 79 5.04 -4.69 -19.03
C GLU A 79 5.35 -4.76 -17.53
N VAL A 80 6.06 -3.75 -17.03
CA VAL A 80 6.30 -3.62 -15.59
C VAL A 80 5.00 -3.23 -14.92
N GLY A 81 4.58 -4.03 -13.96
CA GLY A 81 3.40 -3.76 -13.16
C GLY A 81 3.73 -3.67 -11.69
N ALA A 82 2.76 -3.27 -10.90
CA ALA A 82 2.89 -3.25 -9.45
C ALA A 82 1.63 -3.76 -8.78
N THR A 83 1.80 -4.31 -7.59
CA THR A 83 0.70 -4.68 -6.72
C THR A 83 0.71 -3.75 -5.52
N LEU A 84 -0.45 -3.21 -5.17
CA LEU A 84 -0.65 -2.56 -3.88
C LEU A 84 -1.10 -3.66 -2.92
N ASP A 85 -0.24 -3.99 -1.95
CA ASP A 85 -0.51 -5.09 -1.02
C ASP A 85 -1.36 -4.67 0.16
N THR A 86 -1.03 -3.52 0.73
CA THR A 86 -1.75 -3.04 1.92
C THR A 86 -1.60 -1.53 2.04
N ILE A 87 -2.63 -0.90 2.57
CA ILE A 87 -2.63 0.53 2.87
C ILE A 87 -3.35 0.72 4.21
N GLY A 88 -2.83 1.60 5.02
CA GLY A 88 -3.45 1.90 6.30
C GLY A 88 -3.20 3.33 6.74
N VAL A 89 -4.20 3.92 7.36
CA VAL A 89 -4.10 5.25 7.99
C VAL A 89 -4.55 5.11 9.43
N ASP A 90 -3.77 5.67 10.35
CA ASP A 90 -4.12 5.67 11.77
C ASP A 90 -5.55 6.21 11.92
N PRO A 91 -6.45 5.47 12.59
CA PRO A 91 -7.84 5.90 12.75
C PRO A 91 -8.00 7.29 13.36
N ASP A 92 -7.06 7.73 14.18
CA ASP A 92 -7.09 9.06 14.80
C ASP A 92 -6.81 10.19 13.81
N PHE A 93 -6.32 9.83 12.61
CA PHE A 93 -5.95 10.78 11.56
C PHE A 93 -6.77 10.61 10.29
N ARG A 94 -7.88 9.92 10.35
CA ARG A 94 -8.78 9.74 9.21
C ARG A 94 -9.50 11.04 8.86
N ARG A 95 -10.09 11.08 7.63
CA ARG A 95 -10.82 12.22 7.07
C ARG A 95 -9.94 13.46 6.85
N LYS A 96 -8.64 13.26 6.73
CA LYS A 96 -7.66 14.32 6.46
C LYS A 96 -7.00 14.18 5.09
N GLY A 97 -7.48 13.25 4.28
CA GLY A 97 -6.95 13.01 2.93
C GLY A 97 -5.60 12.29 2.88
N ILE A 98 -5.16 11.67 3.99
CA ILE A 98 -3.86 11.00 4.04
C ILE A 98 -3.83 9.77 3.13
N GLY A 99 -4.91 8.97 3.13
CA GLY A 99 -5.01 7.80 2.25
C GLY A 99 -4.93 8.19 0.78
N GLU A 100 -5.63 9.24 0.39
CA GLU A 100 -5.59 9.78 -0.96
C GLU A 100 -4.18 10.25 -1.33
N GLN A 101 -3.53 10.99 -0.42
CA GLN A 101 -2.15 11.45 -0.63
C GLN A 101 -1.19 10.28 -0.81
N LEU A 102 -1.34 9.22 -0.01
CA LEU A 102 -0.52 8.01 -0.13
C LEU A 102 -0.72 7.36 -1.50
N ILE A 103 -1.96 7.23 -1.97
CA ILE A 103 -2.24 6.67 -3.30
C ILE A 103 -1.63 7.55 -4.40
N ASP A 104 -1.78 8.86 -4.31
CA ASP A 104 -1.25 9.78 -5.32
C ASP A 104 0.28 9.70 -5.40
N GLU A 105 0.96 9.73 -4.26
CA GLU A 105 2.42 9.64 -4.22
C GLU A 105 2.92 8.26 -4.65
N PHE A 106 2.21 7.20 -4.24
CA PHE A 106 2.51 5.84 -4.67
C PHE A 106 2.41 5.71 -6.19
N THR A 107 1.33 6.23 -6.76
CA THR A 107 1.12 6.23 -8.21
C THR A 107 2.22 7.00 -8.94
N ASN A 108 2.56 8.20 -8.46
CA ASN A 108 3.60 9.01 -9.07
C ASN A 108 4.97 8.33 -8.99
N HIS A 109 5.30 7.77 -7.84
CA HIS A 109 6.56 7.06 -7.64
C HIS A 109 6.68 5.86 -8.59
N LEU A 110 5.63 5.06 -8.69
CA LEU A 110 5.63 3.89 -9.58
C LEU A 110 5.67 4.28 -11.04
N ARG A 111 5.01 5.37 -11.41
CA ARG A 111 5.07 5.89 -12.78
C ARG A 111 6.50 6.25 -13.17
N GLU A 112 7.25 6.85 -12.27
CA GLU A 112 8.67 7.17 -12.48
C GLU A 112 9.52 5.90 -12.66
N LEU A 113 9.10 4.79 -12.06
CA LEU A 113 9.76 3.49 -12.22
C LEU A 113 9.33 2.74 -13.50
N GLY A 114 8.47 3.33 -14.31
CA GLY A 114 8.02 2.74 -15.56
C GLY A 114 6.81 1.82 -15.42
N VAL A 115 6.16 1.81 -14.28
CA VAL A 115 4.96 0.98 -14.04
C VAL A 115 3.79 1.49 -14.87
N LYS A 116 3.08 0.57 -15.51
CA LYS A 116 1.93 0.88 -16.37
C LYS A 116 0.59 0.64 -15.67
N LYS A 117 0.53 -0.32 -14.76
CA LYS A 117 -0.69 -0.66 -14.03
C LYS A 117 -0.38 -1.01 -12.60
N ILE A 118 -1.29 -0.65 -11.70
CA ILE A 118 -1.26 -1.04 -10.29
C ILE A 118 -2.47 -1.93 -10.06
N ASN A 119 -2.25 -3.12 -9.55
CA ASN A 119 -3.31 -4.05 -9.21
C ASN A 119 -3.42 -4.20 -7.69
N THR A 120 -4.62 -4.48 -7.21
CA THR A 120 -4.83 -4.81 -5.80
C THR A 120 -5.95 -5.84 -5.69
N LEU A 121 -5.96 -6.59 -4.62
CA LEU A 121 -7.05 -7.52 -4.31
C LEU A 121 -7.80 -7.01 -3.10
N VAL A 122 -9.11 -7.01 -3.20
CA VAL A 122 -9.98 -6.62 -2.09
C VAL A 122 -11.04 -7.70 -1.88
N ASP A 123 -11.43 -7.89 -0.62
CA ASP A 123 -12.57 -8.73 -0.31
C ASP A 123 -13.81 -8.10 -0.92
N LYS A 124 -14.57 -8.86 -1.71
CA LYS A 124 -15.77 -8.35 -2.37
C LYS A 124 -16.84 -7.86 -1.39
N ASN A 125 -16.74 -8.27 -0.13
CA ASN A 125 -17.67 -7.86 0.92
C ASN A 125 -17.18 -6.63 1.71
N ASP A 126 -15.98 -6.15 1.43
CA ASP A 126 -15.45 -4.96 2.07
C ASP A 126 -15.84 -3.71 1.29
N ALA A 127 -17.09 -3.27 1.51
CA ALA A 127 -17.66 -2.14 0.78
C ALA A 127 -16.89 -0.84 1.01
N LYS A 128 -16.37 -0.62 2.20
CA LYS A 128 -15.63 0.61 2.52
C LYS A 128 -14.32 0.67 1.75
N LEU A 129 -13.59 -0.44 1.70
CA LEU A 129 -12.32 -0.49 0.99
C LEU A 129 -12.53 -0.38 -0.52
N ILE A 130 -13.54 -1.05 -1.05
CA ILE A 130 -13.91 -0.95 -2.47
C ILE A 130 -14.27 0.49 -2.82
N HIS A 131 -15.06 1.16 -1.99
CA HIS A 131 -15.42 2.56 -2.19
C HIS A 131 -14.17 3.46 -2.18
N PHE A 132 -13.25 3.23 -1.23
CA PHE A 132 -12.01 3.98 -1.16
C PHE A 132 -11.21 3.85 -2.45
N PHE A 133 -11.01 2.62 -2.93
CA PHE A 133 -10.25 2.41 -4.15
C PHE A 133 -10.97 2.98 -5.39
N SER A 134 -12.29 2.85 -5.46
CA SER A 134 -13.08 3.44 -6.56
C SER A 134 -12.93 4.96 -6.59
N ALA A 135 -12.97 5.61 -5.42
CA ALA A 135 -12.78 7.05 -5.30
C ALA A 135 -11.36 7.49 -5.70
N ASN A 136 -10.39 6.56 -5.66
CA ASN A 136 -9.01 6.80 -6.03
C ASN A 136 -8.67 6.19 -7.39
N GLN A 137 -9.68 6.02 -8.26
CA GLN A 137 -9.56 5.65 -9.67
C GLN A 137 -9.14 4.20 -9.94
N PHE A 138 -9.38 3.32 -8.98
CA PHE A 138 -9.29 1.89 -9.23
C PHE A 138 -10.65 1.38 -9.68
N SER A 139 -10.64 0.44 -10.61
CA SER A 139 -11.85 -0.21 -11.11
C SER A 139 -11.57 -1.69 -11.35
N PRO A 140 -12.61 -2.53 -11.41
CA PRO A 140 -12.40 -3.94 -11.73
C PRO A 140 -11.64 -4.10 -13.05
N ALA A 141 -10.65 -5.01 -13.05
CA ALA A 141 -9.86 -5.27 -14.24
C ALA A 141 -10.75 -5.91 -15.31
N GLU A 142 -10.71 -5.38 -16.53
CA GLU A 142 -11.51 -5.88 -17.64
C GLU A 142 -10.90 -7.11 -18.31
N SER A 143 -9.57 -7.22 -18.31
CA SER A 143 -8.85 -8.26 -19.04
C SER A 143 -8.28 -9.37 -18.16
N MET A 144 -8.35 -9.23 -16.83
CA MET A 144 -7.73 -10.16 -15.88
C MET A 144 -8.72 -10.56 -14.81
N ILE A 145 -8.68 -11.83 -14.42
CA ILE A 145 -9.45 -12.33 -13.27
C ILE A 145 -8.53 -13.09 -12.33
N ASN A 146 -8.88 -13.10 -11.07
CA ASN A 146 -8.19 -13.92 -10.07
C ASN A 146 -8.77 -15.34 -10.13
N LEU A 147 -7.91 -16.33 -10.31
CA LEU A 147 -8.30 -17.73 -10.26
C LEU A 147 -7.66 -18.35 -9.02
N GLU A 148 -8.42 -19.13 -8.29
CA GLU A 148 -7.93 -19.77 -7.08
C GLU A 148 -8.37 -21.22 -7.02
N ARG A 149 -7.61 -22.02 -6.28
CA ARG A 149 -7.90 -23.43 -6.04
C ARG A 149 -7.69 -23.72 -4.57
N SER A 150 -8.73 -24.17 -3.90
CA SER A 150 -8.63 -24.59 -2.50
C SER A 150 -7.88 -25.91 -2.38
N LEU A 151 -7.05 -26.03 -1.35
CA LEU A 151 -6.25 -27.23 -1.12
C LEU A 151 -6.71 -27.96 0.13
#